data_3e7d8bea89a45e18d8dde8304b339db8
#
_entry.id   3e7d8bea89a45e18d8dde8304b339db8
#
_cell.length_a   1.000
_cell.length_b   1.000
_cell.length_c   1.000
_cell.angle_alpha   90.00
_cell.angle_beta   90.00
_cell.angle_gamma   90.00
#
_symmetry.space_group_name_H-M   'P 1'
#
loop_
_entity.id
_entity.type
_entity.pdbx_description
1 polymer ?
#
loop_
_entity_poly.entity_id
_entity_poly.type
_entity_poly.pdbx_seq_one_letter_code
_entity_poly.pdbx_strand_id
1 'polypeptide(L)'
;LTCTEETFTTKAGAQRLAAELGIALLMPDTSPRGAGVPGEAESWDFGVGAGFYLDATREPWARHWRMESYLMHELLPLTAEAFPIDAARVGVFGHSMGGHGALTLAMRHPGRFASVSALAPIAAAMRAPWGKKVFSGYFGDDIDRWEQHDASVLMSRQLAPPFPQGLLIDQGLADQFLSEQLHPAMFEAACRDVRQPVRLRYHEGYDHGYYFLSTF
;
A
#
# COMPACT_ATOMS: atom_id res chain seq x y z
N LEU A 1 3.32 -7.12 5.68
CA LEU A 1 2.58 -7.82 6.73
C LEU A 1 3.43 -7.91 8.00
N THR A 2 2.78 -7.96 9.16
CA THR A 2 3.40 -8.04 10.52
C THR A 2 4.26 -6.85 10.96
N CYS A 3 4.49 -5.88 10.09
CA CYS A 3 5.29 -4.69 10.40
C CYS A 3 4.52 -3.68 11.26
N THR A 4 5.27 -2.77 11.88
CA THR A 4 4.77 -1.59 12.60
C THR A 4 5.35 -0.33 11.95
N GLU A 5 4.98 0.84 12.45
CA GLU A 5 5.56 2.14 12.10
C GLU A 5 7.09 2.18 12.28
N GLU A 6 7.62 1.41 13.21
CA GLU A 6 9.06 1.36 13.48
C GLU A 6 9.85 0.59 12.40
N THR A 7 9.20 -0.30 11.67
CA THR A 7 9.91 -1.21 10.76
C THR A 7 10.61 -0.45 9.62
N PHE A 8 9.91 0.47 8.97
CA PHE A 8 10.51 1.32 7.95
C PHE A 8 11.53 2.28 8.57
N THR A 9 11.20 2.89 9.70
CA THR A 9 12.06 3.84 10.41
C THR A 9 13.44 3.23 10.73
N THR A 10 13.46 1.98 11.18
CA THR A 10 14.70 1.32 11.63
C THR A 10 15.47 0.65 10.49
N LYS A 11 14.79 0.20 9.42
CA LYS A 11 15.41 -0.67 8.41
C LYS A 11 15.64 -0.01 7.05
N ALA A 12 14.88 1.03 6.70
CA ALA A 12 14.95 1.62 5.35
C ALA A 12 16.07 2.67 5.19
N GLY A 13 16.59 3.25 6.30
CA GLY A 13 17.69 4.21 6.23
C GLY A 13 17.38 5.54 5.53
N ALA A 14 16.09 5.87 5.34
CA ALA A 14 15.64 6.99 4.51
C ALA A 14 15.81 8.38 5.15
N GLN A 15 16.03 8.45 6.45
CA GLN A 15 15.99 9.72 7.21
C GLN A 15 17.04 10.73 6.76
N ARG A 16 18.28 10.28 6.46
CA ARG A 16 19.35 11.18 5.99
C ARG A 16 18.97 11.84 4.67
N LEU A 17 18.54 11.05 3.70
CA LEU A 17 18.14 11.56 2.39
C LEU A 17 16.89 12.47 2.48
N ALA A 18 15.93 12.10 3.32
CA ALA A 18 14.75 12.93 3.56
C ALA A 18 15.13 14.31 4.13
N ALA A 19 16.07 14.34 5.08
CA ALA A 19 16.57 15.60 5.65
C ALA A 19 17.32 16.44 4.59
N GLU A 20 18.16 15.82 3.78
CA GLU A 20 18.88 16.49 2.68
C GLU A 20 17.94 17.11 1.64
N LEU A 21 16.82 16.43 1.37
CA LEU A 21 15.81 16.86 0.39
C LEU A 21 14.72 17.77 0.98
N GLY A 22 14.71 18.00 2.29
CA GLY A 22 13.67 18.77 2.96
C GLY A 22 12.29 18.08 2.93
N ILE A 23 12.26 16.75 3.05
CA ILE A 23 11.05 15.93 3.02
C ILE A 23 10.76 15.40 4.42
N ALA A 24 9.53 15.58 4.90
CA ALA A 24 9.03 14.89 6.09
C ALA A 24 8.61 13.46 5.75
N LEU A 25 8.93 12.51 6.62
CA LEU A 25 8.49 11.12 6.51
C LEU A 25 7.43 10.83 7.55
N LEU A 26 6.31 10.27 7.13
CA LEU A 26 5.23 9.83 8.00
C LEU A 26 5.04 8.32 7.81
N MET A 27 5.28 7.56 8.87
CA MET A 27 5.15 6.11 8.89
C MET A 27 4.01 5.71 9.82
N PRO A 28 2.83 5.37 9.30
CA PRO A 28 1.74 4.83 10.13
C PRO A 28 1.98 3.37 10.49
N ASP A 29 1.33 2.90 11.55
CA ASP A 29 1.22 1.46 11.79
C ASP A 29 0.44 0.78 10.64
N THR A 30 0.53 -0.53 10.55
CA THR A 30 -0.02 -1.34 9.47
C THR A 30 -1.41 -1.90 9.77
N SER A 31 -1.89 -1.70 11.00
CA SER A 31 -3.24 -2.06 11.46
C SER A 31 -3.54 -1.41 12.81
N PRO A 32 -4.80 -1.42 13.27
CA PRO A 32 -5.12 -1.28 14.69
C PRO A 32 -4.44 -2.36 15.51
N ARG A 33 -4.17 -2.06 16.80
CA ARG A 33 -3.62 -3.01 17.78
C ARG A 33 -4.34 -2.87 19.11
N GLY A 34 -4.56 -3.98 19.79
CA GLY A 34 -5.22 -4.00 21.10
C GLY A 34 -6.68 -3.54 21.06
N ALA A 35 -7.35 -3.72 19.94
CA ALA A 35 -8.75 -3.37 19.78
C ALA A 35 -9.70 -4.31 20.53
N GLY A 36 -9.20 -5.46 20.99
CA GLY A 36 -9.98 -6.47 21.70
C GLY A 36 -10.92 -7.27 20.79
N VAL A 37 -10.64 -7.27 19.49
CA VAL A 37 -11.39 -8.10 18.55
C VAL A 37 -10.94 -9.56 18.67
N PRO A 38 -11.85 -10.51 18.92
CA PRO A 38 -11.48 -11.92 18.99
C PRO A 38 -10.74 -12.38 17.73
N GLY A 39 -9.58 -13.01 17.92
CA GLY A 39 -8.74 -13.50 16.81
C GLY A 39 -7.86 -12.45 16.16
N GLU A 40 -7.81 -11.20 16.64
CA GLU A 40 -7.06 -10.12 15.99
C GLU A 40 -5.57 -10.38 15.85
N ALA A 41 -4.96 -11.20 16.71
CA ALA A 41 -3.54 -11.51 16.71
C ALA A 41 -3.25 -13.02 16.46
N GLU A 42 -4.21 -13.79 15.99
CA GLU A 42 -4.04 -15.24 15.80
C GLU A 42 -3.34 -15.61 14.50
N SER A 43 -3.31 -14.70 13.52
CA SER A 43 -2.73 -14.96 12.20
C SER A 43 -1.77 -13.85 11.80
N TRP A 44 -0.60 -14.21 11.28
CA TRP A 44 0.40 -13.23 10.83
C TRP A 44 0.01 -12.48 9.55
N ASP A 45 -0.92 -13.03 8.78
CA ASP A 45 -1.37 -12.49 7.48
C ASP A 45 -2.84 -12.00 7.50
N PHE A 46 -3.42 -11.86 8.71
CA PHE A 46 -4.77 -11.33 8.90
C PHE A 46 -4.92 -10.70 10.29
N GLY A 47 -5.68 -9.63 10.43
CA GLY A 47 -5.84 -8.92 11.71
C GLY A 47 -4.67 -7.98 12.00
N VAL A 48 -4.02 -8.13 13.14
CA VAL A 48 -2.89 -7.31 13.55
C VAL A 48 -1.72 -7.42 12.58
N GLY A 49 -1.25 -6.28 12.08
CA GLY A 49 -0.19 -6.19 11.08
C GLY A 49 -0.65 -6.46 9.64
N ALA A 50 -1.96 -6.58 9.39
CA ALA A 50 -2.54 -6.92 8.10
C ALA A 50 -3.81 -6.10 7.79
N GLY A 51 -3.76 -4.78 7.99
CA GLY A 51 -4.87 -3.86 7.76
C GLY A 51 -5.16 -3.54 6.29
N PHE A 52 -4.24 -3.85 5.38
CA PHE A 52 -4.35 -3.64 3.92
C PHE A 52 -4.80 -2.25 3.49
N TYR A 53 -4.72 -1.27 4.40
CA TYR A 53 -5.09 0.13 4.16
C TYR A 53 -6.50 0.32 3.59
N LEU A 54 -7.44 -0.48 4.09
CA LEU A 54 -8.85 -0.46 3.74
C LEU A 54 -9.72 -0.25 5.00
N ASP A 55 -11.00 0.02 4.79
CA ASP A 55 -12.00 0.05 5.85
C ASP A 55 -12.85 -1.22 5.78
N ALA A 56 -12.70 -2.08 6.77
CA ALA A 56 -13.51 -3.30 6.89
C ALA A 56 -15.00 -2.96 7.05
N THR A 57 -15.86 -3.78 6.46
CA THR A 57 -17.32 -3.60 6.55
C THR A 57 -18.01 -4.74 7.28
N ARG A 58 -17.27 -5.81 7.57
CA ARG A 58 -17.80 -6.99 8.24
C ARG A 58 -17.45 -6.98 9.72
N GLU A 59 -18.41 -7.24 10.57
CA GLU A 59 -18.16 -7.47 11.99
C GLU A 59 -17.37 -8.76 12.23
N PRO A 60 -16.49 -8.79 13.23
CA PRO A 60 -16.23 -7.75 14.23
C PRO A 60 -15.19 -6.69 13.79
N TRP A 61 -14.68 -6.76 12.57
CA TRP A 61 -13.58 -5.93 12.06
C TRP A 61 -14.02 -4.50 11.74
N ALA A 62 -15.25 -4.30 11.27
CA ALA A 62 -15.77 -3.02 10.78
C ALA A 62 -15.62 -1.86 11.77
N ARG A 63 -15.61 -2.16 13.05
CA ARG A 63 -15.51 -1.15 14.11
C ARG A 63 -14.12 -0.50 14.20
N HIS A 64 -13.05 -1.27 13.99
CA HIS A 64 -11.69 -0.82 14.26
C HIS A 64 -10.73 -0.92 13.08
N TRP A 65 -10.92 -1.87 12.17
CA TRP A 65 -10.08 -2.03 10.97
C TRP A 65 -10.48 -1.02 9.90
N ARG A 66 -10.14 0.26 10.11
CA ARG A 66 -10.51 1.39 9.27
C ARG A 66 -9.28 2.19 8.87
N MET A 67 -8.31 1.50 8.28
CA MET A 67 -7.01 2.09 7.96
C MET A 67 -7.06 3.15 6.87
N GLU A 68 -7.96 3.03 5.88
CA GLU A 68 -8.17 4.06 4.87
C GLU A 68 -8.71 5.35 5.51
N SER A 69 -9.79 5.26 6.28
CA SER A 69 -10.35 6.41 7.01
C SER A 69 -9.34 7.04 7.96
N TYR A 70 -8.64 6.23 8.73
CA TYR A 70 -7.60 6.71 9.65
C TYR A 70 -6.53 7.54 8.94
N LEU A 71 -5.97 7.02 7.84
CA LEU A 71 -4.93 7.72 7.09
C LEU A 71 -5.45 9.00 6.45
N MET A 72 -6.60 8.92 5.77
CA MET A 72 -7.08 10.00 4.92
C MET A 72 -7.78 11.12 5.71
N HIS A 73 -8.48 10.77 6.79
CA HIS A 73 -9.33 11.71 7.51
C HIS A 73 -8.85 12.09 8.92
N GLU A 74 -7.87 11.33 9.46
CA GLU A 74 -7.32 11.61 10.78
C GLU A 74 -5.83 11.93 10.70
N LEU A 75 -4.99 10.97 10.31
CA LEU A 75 -3.54 11.08 10.42
C LEU A 75 -2.95 12.18 9.52
N LEU A 76 -3.31 12.22 8.24
CA LEU A 76 -2.81 13.25 7.32
C LEU A 76 -3.25 14.67 7.72
N PRO A 77 -4.52 14.94 8.08
CA PRO A 77 -4.93 16.23 8.59
C PRO A 77 -4.21 16.63 9.88
N LEU A 78 -4.12 15.74 10.87
CA LEU A 78 -3.42 16.01 12.12
C LEU A 78 -1.93 16.33 11.89
N THR A 79 -1.29 15.60 10.97
CA THR A 79 0.12 15.87 10.64
C THR A 79 0.29 17.25 9.99
N ALA A 80 -0.62 17.62 9.09
CA ALA A 80 -0.60 18.93 8.44
C ALA A 80 -0.85 20.09 9.41
N GLU A 81 -1.65 19.87 10.46
CA GLU A 81 -1.89 20.84 11.51
C GLU A 81 -0.71 20.98 12.48
N ALA A 82 -0.10 19.83 12.84
CA ALA A 82 0.92 19.77 13.88
C ALA A 82 2.33 20.15 13.39
N PHE A 83 2.61 20.04 12.09
CA PHE A 83 3.95 20.25 11.54
C PHE A 83 3.95 21.22 10.36
N PRO A 84 5.02 21.99 10.17
CA PRO A 84 5.15 22.96 9.08
C PRO A 84 5.43 22.26 7.73
N ILE A 85 4.48 21.47 7.25
CA ILE A 85 4.57 20.73 6.00
C ILE A 85 3.61 21.29 4.95
N ASP A 86 3.94 21.10 3.68
CA ASP A 86 3.05 21.47 2.58
C ASP A 86 2.07 20.31 2.29
N ALA A 87 0.85 20.45 2.81
CA ALA A 87 -0.20 19.45 2.68
C ALA A 87 -0.68 19.22 1.22
N ALA A 88 -0.31 20.11 0.28
CA ALA A 88 -0.62 19.96 -1.13
C ALA A 88 0.44 19.08 -1.87
N ARG A 89 1.59 18.85 -1.25
CA ARG A 89 2.70 18.09 -1.85
C ARG A 89 2.97 16.80 -1.09
N VAL A 90 1.96 15.96 -0.95
CA VAL A 90 2.07 14.66 -0.29
C VAL A 90 2.37 13.60 -1.33
N GLY A 91 3.47 12.88 -1.17
CA GLY A 91 3.75 11.64 -1.89
C GLY A 91 3.33 10.42 -1.07
N VAL A 92 3.03 9.32 -1.73
CA VAL A 92 2.79 8.03 -1.08
C VAL A 92 3.70 6.96 -1.66
N PHE A 93 4.28 6.17 -0.77
CA PHE A 93 5.04 4.99 -1.18
C PHE A 93 4.89 3.89 -0.12
N GLY A 94 5.19 2.67 -0.52
CA GLY A 94 5.11 1.55 0.40
C GLY A 94 5.69 0.27 -0.16
N HIS A 95 5.95 -0.68 0.75
CA HIS A 95 6.50 -1.99 0.43
C HIS A 95 5.46 -3.08 0.66
N SER A 96 5.37 -4.05 -0.26
CA SER A 96 4.52 -5.23 -0.12
C SER A 96 3.03 -4.86 0.05
N MET A 97 2.44 -5.16 1.19
CA MET A 97 1.12 -4.67 1.59
C MET A 97 1.05 -3.12 1.60
N GLY A 98 2.13 -2.44 2.00
CA GLY A 98 2.23 -0.98 1.92
C GLY A 98 2.27 -0.48 0.48
N GLY A 99 2.89 -1.23 -0.44
CA GLY A 99 2.84 -0.95 -1.87
C GLY A 99 1.44 -1.10 -2.46
N HIS A 100 0.70 -2.13 -2.02
CA HIS A 100 -0.73 -2.26 -2.30
C HIS A 100 -1.50 -1.02 -1.83
N GLY A 101 -1.30 -0.62 -0.57
CA GLY A 101 -1.94 0.57 0.00
C GLY A 101 -1.60 1.85 -0.76
N ALA A 102 -0.33 2.05 -1.14
CA ALA A 102 0.09 3.22 -1.91
C ALA A 102 -0.65 3.30 -3.26
N LEU A 103 -0.74 2.20 -4.00
CA LEU A 103 -1.44 2.15 -5.28
C LEU A 103 -2.94 2.34 -5.14
N THR A 104 -3.58 1.63 -4.20
CA THR A 104 -5.05 1.67 -4.04
C THR A 104 -5.52 3.00 -3.49
N LEU A 105 -4.89 3.53 -2.44
CA LEU A 105 -5.25 4.84 -1.86
C LEU A 105 -5.09 5.96 -2.88
N ALA A 106 -4.02 5.96 -3.68
CA ALA A 106 -3.82 6.99 -4.68
C ALA A 106 -4.90 6.99 -5.76
N MET A 107 -5.38 5.82 -6.20
CA MET A 107 -6.45 5.72 -7.19
C MET A 107 -7.84 5.98 -6.61
N ARG A 108 -8.06 5.65 -5.34
CA ARG A 108 -9.32 5.89 -4.64
C ARG A 108 -9.49 7.35 -4.19
N HIS A 109 -8.39 8.08 -4.02
CA HIS A 109 -8.36 9.49 -3.65
C HIS A 109 -7.66 10.35 -4.72
N PRO A 110 -8.27 10.52 -5.91
CA PRO A 110 -7.67 11.25 -7.02
C PRO A 110 -7.23 12.66 -6.63
N GLY A 111 -6.02 13.03 -7.03
CA GLY A 111 -5.45 14.37 -6.75
C GLY A 111 -4.91 14.55 -5.33
N ARG A 112 -5.02 13.56 -4.44
CA ARG A 112 -4.52 13.67 -3.06
C ARG A 112 -3.01 13.52 -2.97
N PHE A 113 -2.41 12.73 -3.86
CA PHE A 113 -0.98 12.42 -3.85
C PHE A 113 -0.28 12.95 -5.11
N ALA A 114 0.79 13.71 -4.89
CA ALA A 114 1.61 14.28 -5.96
C ALA A 114 2.57 13.26 -6.60
N SER A 115 2.93 12.20 -5.86
CA SER A 115 3.75 11.11 -6.37
C SER A 115 3.33 9.78 -5.75
N VAL A 116 3.50 8.69 -6.52
CA VAL A 116 3.14 7.35 -6.09
C VAL A 116 4.27 6.39 -6.47
N SER A 117 4.77 5.66 -5.47
CA SER A 117 5.77 4.61 -5.69
C SER A 117 5.40 3.35 -4.92
N ALA A 118 5.74 2.19 -5.46
CA ALA A 118 5.47 0.92 -4.81
C ALA A 118 6.67 -0.03 -4.96
N LEU A 119 7.05 -0.63 -3.85
CA LEU A 119 8.18 -1.53 -3.75
C LEU A 119 7.65 -2.94 -3.48
N ALA A 120 7.89 -3.87 -4.40
CA ALA A 120 7.37 -5.24 -4.35
C ALA A 120 5.88 -5.32 -3.94
N PRO A 121 4.96 -4.57 -4.60
CA PRO A 121 3.59 -4.43 -4.15
C PRO A 121 2.77 -5.71 -4.35
N ILE A 122 1.78 -5.95 -3.48
CA ILE A 122 0.67 -6.85 -3.81
C ILE A 122 -0.23 -6.11 -4.81
N ALA A 123 0.08 -6.25 -6.11
CA ALA A 123 -0.47 -5.41 -7.17
C ALA A 123 -1.80 -5.92 -7.75
N ALA A 124 -2.15 -7.20 -7.48
CA ALA A 124 -3.42 -7.82 -7.86
C ALA A 124 -3.94 -8.66 -6.69
N ALA A 125 -4.46 -8.00 -5.66
CA ALA A 125 -4.85 -8.62 -4.40
C ALA A 125 -5.93 -9.70 -4.57
N MET A 126 -6.86 -9.54 -5.51
CA MET A 126 -7.87 -10.55 -5.84
C MET A 126 -7.29 -11.85 -6.43
N ARG A 127 -6.05 -11.83 -6.90
CA ARG A 127 -5.34 -13.02 -7.39
C ARG A 127 -4.45 -13.64 -6.31
N ALA A 128 -3.99 -12.83 -5.36
CA ALA A 128 -3.11 -13.21 -4.27
C ALA A 128 -3.86 -13.99 -3.17
N PRO A 129 -3.34 -15.11 -2.67
CA PRO A 129 -3.89 -15.79 -1.48
C PRO A 129 -4.09 -14.86 -0.28
N TRP A 130 -3.12 -13.99 0.01
CA TRP A 130 -3.24 -13.01 1.10
C TRP A 130 -4.39 -12.02 0.88
N GLY A 131 -4.52 -11.49 -0.33
CA GLY A 131 -5.60 -10.56 -0.66
C GLY A 131 -6.97 -11.22 -0.57
N LYS A 132 -7.13 -12.43 -1.09
CA LYS A 132 -8.38 -13.20 -0.97
C LYS A 132 -8.76 -13.45 0.49
N LYS A 133 -7.80 -13.85 1.33
CA LYS A 133 -8.03 -14.08 2.76
C LYS A 133 -8.51 -12.80 3.45
N VAL A 134 -7.82 -11.69 3.20
CA VAL A 134 -8.13 -10.40 3.81
C VAL A 134 -9.47 -9.86 3.32
N PHE A 135 -9.72 -9.87 2.02
CA PHE A 135 -10.97 -9.37 1.47
C PHE A 135 -12.17 -10.20 1.93
N SER A 136 -12.05 -11.53 1.93
CA SER A 136 -13.10 -12.40 2.49
C SER A 136 -13.36 -12.10 3.96
N GLY A 137 -12.31 -11.89 4.76
CA GLY A 137 -12.43 -11.57 6.19
C GLY A 137 -13.06 -10.21 6.46
N TYR A 138 -12.60 -9.16 5.74
CA TYR A 138 -13.02 -7.78 6.01
C TYR A 138 -14.26 -7.34 5.23
N PHE A 139 -14.52 -7.90 4.05
CA PHE A 139 -15.65 -7.54 3.19
C PHE A 139 -16.67 -8.67 3.01
N GLY A 140 -16.31 -9.92 3.37
CA GLY A 140 -17.13 -11.10 3.03
C GLY A 140 -17.08 -11.39 1.53
N ASP A 141 -18.21 -11.75 0.95
CA ASP A 141 -18.33 -12.13 -0.47
C ASP A 141 -18.70 -10.94 -1.38
N ASP A 142 -18.53 -9.71 -0.91
CA ASP A 142 -18.83 -8.49 -1.68
C ASP A 142 -17.71 -8.24 -2.70
N ILE A 143 -17.85 -8.85 -3.87
CA ILE A 143 -16.89 -8.76 -4.97
C ILE A 143 -16.70 -7.33 -5.47
N ASP A 144 -17.74 -6.50 -5.45
CA ASP A 144 -17.63 -5.10 -5.86
C ASP A 144 -16.67 -4.32 -4.93
N ARG A 145 -16.67 -4.64 -3.64
CA ARG A 145 -15.69 -4.07 -2.71
C ARG A 145 -14.28 -4.60 -2.92
N TRP A 146 -14.13 -5.87 -3.24
CA TRP A 146 -12.83 -6.44 -3.57
C TRP A 146 -12.22 -5.70 -4.76
N GLU A 147 -13.00 -5.50 -5.81
CA GLU A 147 -12.57 -4.79 -7.02
C GLU A 147 -12.19 -3.32 -6.75
N GLN A 148 -12.88 -2.66 -5.81
CA GLN A 148 -12.55 -1.30 -5.37
C GLN A 148 -11.25 -1.22 -4.54
N HIS A 149 -10.66 -2.36 -4.17
CA HIS A 149 -9.42 -2.43 -3.39
C HIS A 149 -8.34 -3.27 -4.08
N ASP A 150 -8.52 -3.66 -5.34
CA ASP A 150 -7.49 -4.31 -6.15
C ASP A 150 -6.84 -3.29 -7.09
N ALA A 151 -5.52 -3.10 -6.95
CA ALA A 151 -4.82 -2.06 -7.72
C ALA A 151 -4.90 -2.27 -9.23
N SER A 152 -4.79 -3.52 -9.70
CA SER A 152 -4.87 -3.84 -11.13
C SER A 152 -6.26 -3.62 -11.70
N VAL A 153 -7.30 -3.96 -10.94
CA VAL A 153 -8.69 -3.71 -11.32
C VAL A 153 -8.99 -2.21 -11.32
N LEU A 154 -8.58 -1.49 -10.27
CA LEU A 154 -8.75 -0.03 -10.20
C LEU A 154 -8.08 0.67 -11.40
N MET A 155 -6.86 0.25 -11.75
CA MET A 155 -6.15 0.83 -12.90
C MET A 155 -6.89 0.53 -14.21
N SER A 156 -7.33 -0.70 -14.42
CA SER A 156 -8.01 -1.10 -15.68
C SER A 156 -9.34 -0.36 -15.92
N ARG A 157 -9.93 0.20 -14.88
CA ARG A 157 -11.19 0.98 -14.96
C ARG A 157 -11.01 2.47 -15.18
N GLN A 158 -9.76 2.96 -15.23
CA GLN A 158 -9.49 4.37 -15.47
C GLN A 158 -9.81 4.72 -16.93
N LEU A 159 -10.48 5.85 -17.14
CA LEU A 159 -10.79 6.36 -18.49
C LEU A 159 -9.63 7.17 -19.10
N ALA A 160 -8.72 7.63 -18.26
CA ALA A 160 -7.51 8.36 -18.61
C ALA A 160 -6.41 8.08 -17.58
N PRO A 161 -5.12 8.30 -17.89
CA PRO A 161 -4.04 8.12 -16.94
C PRO A 161 -4.25 8.95 -15.67
N PRO A 162 -4.46 8.34 -14.49
CA PRO A 162 -4.67 9.09 -13.24
C PRO A 162 -3.40 9.79 -12.74
N PHE A 163 -2.22 9.33 -13.19
CA PHE A 163 -0.90 9.88 -12.80
C PHE A 163 -0.08 10.20 -14.04
N PRO A 164 -0.33 11.34 -14.73
CA PRO A 164 0.37 11.70 -15.97
C PRO A 164 1.90 11.81 -15.80
N GLN A 165 2.36 12.15 -14.61
CA GLN A 165 3.80 12.20 -14.24
C GLN A 165 4.45 10.82 -14.13
N GLY A 166 3.66 9.75 -14.13
CA GLY A 166 4.08 8.37 -14.02
C GLY A 166 4.05 7.81 -12.61
N LEU A 167 4.14 6.48 -12.57
CA LEU A 167 4.26 5.67 -11.35
C LEU A 167 5.62 4.99 -11.34
N LEU A 168 6.19 4.75 -10.16
CA LEU A 168 7.42 3.99 -9.99
C LEU A 168 7.13 2.70 -9.22
N ILE A 169 7.57 1.58 -9.78
CA ILE A 169 7.48 0.27 -9.12
C ILE A 169 8.86 -0.40 -9.20
N ASP A 170 9.33 -0.89 -8.08
CA ASP A 170 10.55 -1.70 -7.98
C ASP A 170 10.21 -3.11 -7.49
N GLN A 171 10.80 -4.13 -8.15
CA GLN A 171 10.52 -5.53 -7.87
C GLN A 171 11.80 -6.37 -7.93
N GLY A 172 12.08 -7.10 -6.86
CA GLY A 172 13.15 -8.09 -6.85
C GLY A 172 12.78 -9.35 -7.63
N LEU A 173 13.71 -9.87 -8.42
CA LEU A 173 13.52 -11.13 -9.17
C LEU A 173 13.75 -12.38 -8.32
N ALA A 174 14.49 -12.26 -7.21
CA ALA A 174 14.67 -13.35 -6.24
C ALA A 174 13.58 -13.32 -5.13
N ASP A 175 12.55 -12.50 -5.27
CA ASP A 175 11.46 -12.39 -4.33
C ASP A 175 10.60 -13.66 -4.36
N GLN A 176 10.57 -14.38 -3.25
CA GLN A 176 9.84 -15.63 -3.10
C GLN A 176 8.31 -15.48 -3.24
N PHE A 177 7.79 -14.26 -3.09
CA PHE A 177 6.35 -13.97 -3.19
C PHE A 177 5.93 -13.46 -4.56
N LEU A 178 6.87 -13.24 -5.47
CA LEU A 178 6.64 -12.60 -6.77
C LEU A 178 5.52 -13.28 -7.57
N SER A 179 5.56 -14.62 -7.67
CA SER A 179 4.64 -15.37 -8.53
C SER A 179 3.26 -15.58 -7.93
N GLU A 180 3.16 -15.74 -6.59
CA GLU A 180 1.90 -16.13 -5.95
C GLU A 180 1.15 -14.96 -5.30
N GLN A 181 1.89 -13.93 -4.85
CA GLN A 181 1.31 -12.87 -4.02
C GLN A 181 1.37 -11.48 -4.65
N LEU A 182 2.41 -11.16 -5.43
CA LEU A 182 2.68 -9.77 -5.80
C LEU A 182 2.09 -9.37 -7.15
N HIS A 183 2.29 -10.16 -8.18
CA HIS A 183 1.74 -9.98 -9.53
C HIS A 183 1.96 -8.58 -10.17
N PRO A 184 3.17 -7.96 -10.11
CA PRO A 184 3.38 -6.61 -10.65
C PRO A 184 3.13 -6.51 -12.15
N ALA A 185 3.36 -7.59 -12.91
CA ALA A 185 3.08 -7.64 -14.35
C ALA A 185 1.60 -7.46 -14.71
N MET A 186 0.67 -7.85 -13.81
CA MET A 186 -0.76 -7.63 -14.03
C MET A 186 -1.10 -6.14 -13.94
N PHE A 187 -0.51 -5.45 -12.98
CA PHE A 187 -0.68 -4.01 -12.85
C PHE A 187 -0.04 -3.25 -14.02
N GLU A 188 1.15 -3.67 -14.46
CA GLU A 188 1.80 -3.11 -15.65
C GLU A 188 0.93 -3.27 -16.91
N ALA A 189 0.31 -4.44 -17.09
CA ALA A 189 -0.62 -4.68 -18.19
C ALA A 189 -1.83 -3.72 -18.11
N ALA A 190 -2.44 -3.57 -16.95
CA ALA A 190 -3.53 -2.63 -16.73
C ALA A 190 -3.11 -1.17 -17.01
N CYS A 191 -1.91 -0.76 -16.60
CA CYS A 191 -1.36 0.55 -16.93
C CYS A 191 -1.23 0.75 -18.44
N ARG A 192 -0.74 -0.25 -19.16
CA ARG A 192 -0.58 -0.21 -20.63
C ARG A 192 -1.91 -0.01 -21.33
N ASP A 193 -2.95 -0.72 -20.91
CA ASP A 193 -4.28 -0.68 -21.51
C ASP A 193 -4.90 0.73 -21.43
N VAL A 194 -4.67 1.44 -20.33
CA VAL A 194 -5.16 2.81 -20.11
C VAL A 194 -4.11 3.90 -20.43
N ARG A 195 -2.96 3.50 -20.99
CA ARG A 195 -1.85 4.40 -21.31
C ARG A 195 -1.28 5.16 -20.10
N GLN A 196 -1.38 4.58 -18.92
CA GLN A 196 -0.76 5.13 -17.72
C GLN A 196 0.75 4.96 -17.79
N PRO A 197 1.55 6.04 -17.74
CA PRO A 197 2.99 5.92 -17.63
C PRO A 197 3.37 5.19 -16.33
N VAL A 198 4.10 4.09 -16.46
CA VAL A 198 4.63 3.34 -15.32
C VAL A 198 6.07 2.94 -15.61
N ARG A 199 6.94 3.12 -14.63
CA ARG A 199 8.31 2.61 -14.66
C ARG A 199 8.39 1.42 -13.69
N LEU A 200 8.26 0.22 -14.23
CA LEU A 200 8.50 -1.01 -13.48
C LEU A 200 9.95 -1.45 -13.70
N ARG A 201 10.73 -1.49 -12.60
CA ARG A 201 12.13 -1.91 -12.59
C ARG A 201 12.24 -3.27 -11.92
N TYR A 202 12.90 -4.21 -12.57
CA TYR A 202 13.23 -5.50 -12.01
C TYR A 202 14.70 -5.55 -11.59
N HIS A 203 14.99 -6.14 -10.44
CA HIS A 203 16.32 -6.17 -9.83
C HIS A 203 16.76 -7.61 -9.58
N GLU A 204 17.78 -8.08 -10.30
CA GLU A 204 18.33 -9.42 -10.10
C GLU A 204 18.95 -9.56 -8.71
N GLY A 205 18.76 -10.73 -8.08
CA GLY A 205 19.32 -11.05 -6.77
C GLY A 205 18.64 -10.39 -5.58
N TYR A 206 17.66 -9.50 -5.80
CA TYR A 206 16.91 -8.86 -4.71
C TYR A 206 15.71 -9.73 -4.32
N ASP A 207 15.62 -10.00 -3.03
CA ASP A 207 14.50 -10.69 -2.40
C ASP A 207 13.41 -9.71 -1.90
N HIS A 208 12.51 -10.18 -1.03
CA HIS A 208 11.44 -9.37 -0.42
C HIS A 208 11.90 -8.53 0.78
N GLY A 209 13.16 -8.57 1.15
CA GLY A 209 13.69 -7.98 2.38
C GLY A 209 13.93 -6.47 2.29
N TYR A 210 14.08 -5.85 3.47
CA TYR A 210 14.35 -4.41 3.58
C TYR A 210 15.73 -3.99 3.06
N TYR A 211 16.67 -4.90 2.88
CA TYR A 211 17.95 -4.58 2.20
C TYR A 211 17.73 -4.12 0.77
N PHE A 212 16.71 -4.68 0.10
CA PHE A 212 16.24 -4.21 -1.19
C PHE A 212 15.82 -2.73 -1.14
N LEU A 213 14.97 -2.37 -0.17
CA LEU A 213 14.47 -0.99 -0.02
C LEU A 213 15.58 0.01 0.30
N SER A 214 16.55 -0.37 1.11
CA SER A 214 17.62 0.53 1.56
C SER A 214 18.64 0.91 0.49
N THR A 215 18.57 0.32 -0.70
CA THR A 215 19.47 0.63 -1.83
C THR A 215 18.84 1.58 -2.86
N PHE A 216 17.62 1.97 -2.69
CA PHE A 216 16.89 2.92 -3.53
C PHE A 216 16.48 4.14 -2.73
#